data_2f43a7a4d6548a6d174d67e80e823cf6
#
_entry.id   2f43a7a4d6548a6d174d67e80e823cf6
#
_cell.length_a   1.000
_cell.length_b   1.000
_cell.length_c   1.000
_cell.angle_alpha   90.00
_cell.angle_beta   90.00
_cell.angle_gamma   90.00
#
_symmetry.space_group_name_H-M   'P 1'
#
loop_
_entity.id
_entity.type
_entity.pdbx_description
1 polymer ?
#
loop_
_entity_poly.entity_id
_entity_poly.type
_entity_poly.pdbx_seq_one_letter_code
_entity_poly.pdbx_strand_id
1 'polypeptide(L)'
;MKLRHHSVHVEDHLNPDAGSSTRNLRLVFWLNFSFTVAEFVGGALTNSVAIQSDALHDLGDTLAIGLAWWLQRKSTQLPTAAFTFGFQRFSLLGALVNGLILLIGGGVVLWNAFDRFVHPQPVHTEGMLGFAIAGVLLNGVAAWRAGRGSSMNEQVLSWHLLEDVLGWVAVGVVSVVLMARPEWTWLDPALSVGITGLVVYNVVRRLAKTLRVFLQGLPEGMDLDALQQAIQEVPGVASIHACRVWSLDGERHVFSAHVTLDEVWEVGDIVEAKSRIYTALEPWSFYDITLETEFTYKK
;
A
#
# COMPACT_ATOMS: atom_id res chain seq x y z
N MET A 1 -17.13 32.74 -28.16
CA MET A 1 -17.50 31.49 -27.53
C MET A 1 -16.25 30.93 -26.84
N LYS A 2 -16.13 31.07 -25.52
CA LYS A 2 -14.93 30.66 -24.77
C LYS A 2 -15.02 29.15 -24.53
N LEU A 3 -14.15 28.41 -25.18
CA LEU A 3 -13.89 27.02 -24.88
C LEU A 3 -13.47 26.96 -23.40
N ARG A 4 -14.33 26.43 -22.52
CA ARG A 4 -13.91 26.02 -21.19
C ARG A 4 -12.99 24.81 -21.42
N HIS A 5 -11.68 25.06 -21.41
CA HIS A 5 -10.76 24.02 -21.05
C HIS A 5 -11.22 23.49 -19.70
N HIS A 6 -11.66 22.24 -19.64
CA HIS A 6 -11.65 21.46 -18.41
C HIS A 6 -10.18 21.10 -18.13
N SER A 7 -9.35 22.15 -17.93
CA SER A 7 -8.21 21.98 -17.06
C SER A 7 -8.85 21.71 -15.69
N VAL A 8 -8.69 20.47 -15.21
CA VAL A 8 -8.87 20.20 -13.80
C VAL A 8 -8.01 21.25 -13.10
N HIS A 9 -8.66 22.29 -12.56
CA HIS A 9 -8.03 23.16 -11.60
C HIS A 9 -7.58 22.25 -10.47
N VAL A 10 -6.30 21.91 -10.50
CA VAL A 10 -5.57 21.61 -9.29
C VAL A 10 -5.61 22.96 -8.54
N GLU A 11 -6.76 23.24 -7.91
CA GLU A 11 -6.80 24.20 -6.84
C GLU A 11 -5.85 23.63 -5.79
N ASP A 12 -4.73 24.29 -5.71
CA ASP A 12 -3.79 24.22 -4.61
C ASP A 12 -4.57 24.48 -3.31
N HIS A 13 -5.23 23.44 -2.81
CA HIS A 13 -5.53 23.37 -1.39
C HIS A 13 -4.16 23.19 -0.73
N LEU A 14 -3.46 24.33 -0.58
CA LEU A 14 -2.40 24.49 0.38
C LEU A 14 -3.04 24.20 1.74
N ASN A 15 -3.09 22.91 2.06
CA ASN A 15 -3.58 22.40 3.32
C ASN A 15 -2.59 22.94 4.37
N PRO A 16 -3.00 23.87 5.27
CA PRO A 16 -2.12 24.40 6.30
C PRO A 16 -1.55 23.30 7.21
N ASP A 17 -2.12 22.09 7.16
CA ASP A 17 -1.67 20.90 7.90
C ASP A 17 -0.52 20.11 7.25
N ALA A 18 -0.09 20.45 6.02
CA ALA A 18 0.98 19.72 5.35
C ALA A 18 2.31 19.74 6.14
N GLY A 19 2.58 20.83 6.85
CA GLY A 19 3.77 20.96 7.70
C GLY A 19 3.71 20.13 8.98
N SER A 20 2.54 20.00 9.59
CA SER A 20 2.30 19.17 10.78
C SER A 20 2.34 17.69 10.44
N SER A 21 1.74 17.30 9.33
CA SER A 21 1.74 15.93 8.80
C SER A 21 3.16 15.41 8.54
N THR A 22 4.00 16.19 7.86
CA THR A 22 5.40 15.81 7.56
C THR A 22 6.24 15.65 8.84
N ARG A 23 6.03 16.52 9.84
CA ARG A 23 6.73 16.43 11.13
C ARG A 23 6.32 15.20 11.92
N ASN A 24 5.03 14.86 11.88
CA ASN A 24 4.50 13.67 12.55
C ASN A 24 5.01 12.39 11.90
N LEU A 25 5.03 12.28 10.57
CA LEU A 25 5.61 11.13 9.84
C LEU A 25 7.09 10.92 10.17
N ARG A 26 7.87 12.01 10.27
CA ARG A 26 9.28 11.92 10.66
C ARG A 26 9.46 11.39 12.08
N LEU A 27 8.63 11.84 13.02
CA LEU A 27 8.68 11.36 14.41
C LEU A 27 8.33 9.87 14.47
N VAL A 28 7.23 9.48 13.83
CA VAL A 28 6.77 8.08 13.79
C VAL A 28 7.84 7.20 13.15
N PHE A 29 8.45 7.63 12.05
CA PHE A 29 9.56 6.90 11.42
C PHE A 29 10.70 6.62 12.38
N TRP A 30 11.21 7.65 13.09
CA TRP A 30 12.35 7.47 13.99
C TRP A 30 12.01 6.64 15.22
N LEU A 31 10.79 6.75 15.73
CA LEU A 31 10.33 5.91 16.83
C LEU A 31 10.26 4.44 16.42
N ASN A 32 9.60 4.15 15.29
CA ASN A 32 9.49 2.79 14.77
C ASN A 32 10.86 2.22 14.40
N PHE A 33 11.70 2.97 13.71
CA PHE A 33 13.07 2.58 13.39
C PHE A 33 13.90 2.22 14.64
N SER A 34 13.80 3.05 15.68
CA SER A 34 14.55 2.79 16.92
C SER A 34 14.04 1.53 17.63
N PHE A 35 12.73 1.29 17.59
CA PHE A 35 12.12 0.10 18.15
C PHE A 35 12.53 -1.15 17.38
N THR A 36 12.43 -1.14 16.06
CA THR A 36 12.89 -2.21 15.16
C THR A 36 14.36 -2.58 15.42
N VAL A 37 15.24 -1.58 15.58
CA VAL A 37 16.64 -1.84 15.90
C VAL A 37 16.77 -2.50 17.28
N ALA A 38 16.01 -2.04 18.27
CA ALA A 38 16.02 -2.65 19.61
C ALA A 38 15.54 -4.10 19.58
N GLU A 39 14.55 -4.43 18.76
CA GLU A 39 14.04 -5.78 18.55
C GLU A 39 15.05 -6.70 17.87
N PHE A 40 15.74 -6.24 16.82
CA PHE A 40 16.82 -7.03 16.20
C PHE A 40 17.93 -7.33 17.20
N VAL A 41 18.35 -6.33 17.99
CA VAL A 41 19.35 -6.52 19.05
C VAL A 41 18.81 -7.45 20.14
N GLY A 42 17.57 -7.24 20.56
CA GLY A 42 16.90 -8.06 21.57
C GLY A 42 16.74 -9.51 21.14
N GLY A 43 16.29 -9.75 19.91
CA GLY A 43 16.19 -11.08 19.32
C GLY A 43 17.53 -11.81 19.25
N ALA A 44 18.60 -11.07 18.90
CA ALA A 44 19.96 -11.62 18.89
C ALA A 44 20.47 -11.92 20.31
N LEU A 45 20.26 -11.02 21.27
CA LEU A 45 20.70 -11.19 22.68
C LEU A 45 19.92 -12.30 23.40
N THR A 46 18.64 -12.43 23.12
CA THR A 46 17.79 -13.47 23.71
C THR A 46 17.87 -14.80 22.95
N ASN A 47 18.53 -14.80 21.80
CA ASN A 47 18.56 -15.94 20.89
C ASN A 47 17.15 -16.41 20.48
N SER A 48 16.16 -15.48 20.39
CA SER A 48 14.78 -15.76 20.01
C SER A 48 14.55 -15.46 18.53
N VAL A 49 14.11 -16.47 17.77
CA VAL A 49 13.74 -16.29 16.36
C VAL A 49 12.36 -15.63 16.25
N ALA A 50 11.51 -15.82 17.26
CA ALA A 50 10.20 -15.16 17.28
C ALA A 50 10.33 -13.63 17.40
N ILE A 51 11.23 -13.11 18.26
CA ILE A 51 11.51 -11.66 18.33
C ILE A 51 12.16 -11.16 17.03
N GLN A 52 13.04 -11.95 16.41
CA GLN A 52 13.60 -11.58 15.09
C GLN A 52 12.54 -11.53 13.98
N SER A 53 11.52 -12.38 14.06
CA SER A 53 10.38 -12.36 13.14
C SER A 53 9.57 -11.08 13.29
N ASP A 54 9.33 -10.64 14.51
CA ASP A 54 8.61 -9.41 14.81
C ASP A 54 9.40 -8.19 14.34
N ALA A 55 10.70 -8.14 14.64
CA ALA A 55 11.63 -7.13 14.14
C ALA A 55 11.63 -7.02 12.58
N LEU A 56 11.45 -8.14 11.87
CA LEU A 56 11.32 -8.12 10.43
C LEU A 56 9.99 -7.49 9.98
N HIS A 57 8.90 -7.76 10.69
CA HIS A 57 7.61 -7.12 10.45
C HIS A 57 7.72 -5.60 10.61
N ASP A 58 8.24 -5.14 11.74
CA ASP A 58 8.44 -3.73 12.05
C ASP A 58 9.43 -3.03 11.11
N LEU A 59 10.42 -3.76 10.58
CA LEU A 59 11.28 -3.25 9.51
C LEU A 59 10.45 -2.89 8.27
N GLY A 60 9.48 -3.73 7.90
CA GLY A 60 8.59 -3.48 6.78
C GLY A 60 7.80 -2.19 6.95
N ASP A 61 7.26 -1.97 8.13
CA ASP A 61 6.48 -0.77 8.46
C ASP A 61 7.38 0.47 8.52
N THR A 62 8.56 0.35 9.11
CA THR A 62 9.58 1.41 9.10
C THR A 62 9.93 1.83 7.67
N LEU A 63 10.18 0.86 6.78
CA LEU A 63 10.47 1.14 5.37
C LEU A 63 9.27 1.77 4.65
N ALA A 64 8.05 1.29 4.91
CA ALA A 64 6.84 1.85 4.33
C ALA A 64 6.62 3.31 4.76
N ILE A 65 6.78 3.62 6.05
CA ILE A 65 6.67 4.98 6.59
C ILE A 65 7.77 5.89 6.03
N GLY A 66 9.02 5.41 5.99
CA GLY A 66 10.17 6.15 5.45
C GLY A 66 9.98 6.49 3.98
N LEU A 67 9.47 5.53 3.22
CA LEU A 67 9.15 5.71 1.81
C LEU A 67 7.99 6.68 1.61
N ALA A 68 6.91 6.55 2.37
CA ALA A 68 5.78 7.48 2.33
C ALA A 68 6.24 8.91 2.64
N TRP A 69 7.09 9.09 3.65
CA TRP A 69 7.68 10.39 3.98
C TRP A 69 8.56 10.96 2.85
N TRP A 70 9.39 10.13 2.21
CA TRP A 70 10.23 10.55 1.08
C TRP A 70 9.39 10.89 -0.16
N LEU A 71 8.38 10.07 -0.46
CA LEU A 71 7.49 10.27 -1.60
C LEU A 71 6.60 11.49 -1.44
N GLN A 72 6.11 11.80 -0.23
CA GLN A 72 5.35 13.02 0.02
C GLN A 72 6.13 14.27 -0.38
N ARG A 73 7.47 14.27 -0.22
CA ARG A 73 8.33 15.36 -0.70
C ARG A 73 8.48 15.37 -2.23
N LYS A 74 8.38 14.21 -2.88
CA LYS A 74 8.53 14.09 -4.34
C LYS A 74 7.21 14.31 -5.07
N SER A 75 6.08 13.94 -4.50
CA SER A 75 4.75 14.05 -5.12
C SER A 75 4.31 15.50 -5.34
N THR A 76 4.87 16.44 -4.59
CA THR A 76 4.67 17.89 -4.80
C THR A 76 5.44 18.46 -6.00
N GLN A 77 6.31 17.68 -6.63
CA GLN A 77 7.04 18.12 -7.81
C GLN A 77 6.15 18.04 -9.05
N LEU A 78 6.10 19.13 -9.79
CA LEU A 78 5.37 19.20 -11.06
C LEU A 78 5.90 18.17 -12.07
N PRO A 79 5.04 17.69 -12.99
CA PRO A 79 5.48 16.86 -14.11
C PRO A 79 6.66 17.51 -14.85
N THR A 80 7.60 16.69 -15.30
CA THR A 80 8.78 17.13 -16.06
C THR A 80 8.73 16.53 -17.46
N ALA A 81 9.57 17.05 -18.37
CA ALA A 81 9.69 16.48 -19.72
C ALA A 81 10.09 15.00 -19.73
N ALA A 82 10.79 14.53 -18.68
CA ALA A 82 11.16 13.11 -18.53
C ALA A 82 10.05 12.25 -17.87
N PHE A 83 9.20 12.86 -17.04
CA PHE A 83 8.12 12.20 -16.32
C PHE A 83 6.84 13.00 -16.48
N THR A 84 6.14 12.78 -17.59
CA THR A 84 4.97 13.58 -18.00
C THR A 84 3.76 13.40 -17.07
N PHE A 85 3.60 12.23 -16.44
CA PHE A 85 2.63 11.99 -15.36
C PHE A 85 3.18 12.31 -13.97
N GLY A 86 4.37 12.94 -13.88
CA GLY A 86 5.04 13.21 -12.61
C GLY A 86 5.64 11.95 -11.96
N PHE A 87 5.82 12.00 -10.65
CA PHE A 87 6.55 10.98 -9.90
C PHE A 87 5.65 9.96 -9.19
N GLN A 88 4.39 9.86 -9.60
CA GLN A 88 3.36 9.06 -8.91
C GLN A 88 3.71 7.56 -8.83
N ARG A 89 4.26 6.98 -9.91
CA ARG A 89 4.67 5.57 -9.96
C ARG A 89 5.86 5.20 -9.08
N PHE A 90 6.55 6.19 -8.52
CA PHE A 90 7.63 5.91 -7.56
C PHE A 90 7.11 5.27 -6.26
N SER A 91 5.84 5.50 -5.90
CA SER A 91 5.20 4.81 -4.79
C SER A 91 5.13 3.29 -5.00
N LEU A 92 4.78 2.87 -6.23
CA LEU A 92 4.73 1.45 -6.59
C LEU A 92 6.12 0.82 -6.55
N LEU A 93 7.14 1.53 -7.06
CA LEU A 93 8.53 1.05 -7.01
C LEU A 93 8.97 0.83 -5.57
N GLY A 94 8.64 1.77 -4.69
CA GLY A 94 8.96 1.63 -3.29
C GLY A 94 8.24 0.47 -2.62
N ALA A 95 6.96 0.26 -2.91
CA ALA A 95 6.23 -0.90 -2.41
C ALA A 95 6.82 -2.23 -2.91
N LEU A 96 7.32 -2.27 -4.16
CA LEU A 96 8.03 -3.44 -4.70
C LEU A 96 9.34 -3.69 -3.95
N VAL A 97 10.16 -2.65 -3.75
CA VAL A 97 11.44 -2.78 -3.03
C VAL A 97 11.21 -3.23 -1.59
N ASN A 98 10.27 -2.60 -0.88
CA ASN A 98 9.91 -2.99 0.48
C ASN A 98 9.45 -4.46 0.53
N GLY A 99 8.53 -4.85 -0.35
CA GLY A 99 8.04 -6.23 -0.42
C GLY A 99 9.15 -7.25 -0.70
N LEU A 100 10.11 -6.93 -1.58
CA LEU A 100 11.26 -7.80 -1.84
C LEU A 100 12.18 -7.94 -0.63
N ILE A 101 12.46 -6.86 0.10
CA ILE A 101 13.24 -6.89 1.34
C ILE A 101 12.58 -7.81 2.36
N LEU A 102 11.25 -7.67 2.55
CA LEU A 102 10.49 -8.50 3.47
C LEU A 102 10.44 -9.99 3.05
N LEU A 103 10.34 -10.28 1.76
CA LEU A 103 10.38 -11.67 1.27
C LEU A 103 11.74 -12.31 1.51
N ILE A 104 12.83 -11.59 1.21
CA ILE A 104 14.19 -12.09 1.45
C ILE A 104 14.43 -12.28 2.94
N GLY A 105 14.11 -11.27 3.76
CA GLY A 105 14.24 -11.35 5.22
C GLY A 105 13.38 -12.47 5.82
N GLY A 106 12.12 -12.58 5.40
CA GLY A 106 11.22 -13.67 5.81
C GLY A 106 11.75 -15.04 5.43
N GLY A 107 12.34 -15.18 4.25
CA GLY A 107 13.03 -16.42 3.84
C GLY A 107 14.19 -16.78 4.77
N VAL A 108 15.01 -15.79 5.16
CA VAL A 108 16.11 -16.00 6.12
C VAL A 108 15.60 -16.40 7.51
N VAL A 109 14.57 -15.71 8.00
CA VAL A 109 13.98 -16.04 9.31
C VAL A 109 13.35 -17.44 9.31
N LEU A 110 12.61 -17.80 8.25
CA LEU A 110 12.04 -19.15 8.11
C LEU A 110 13.14 -20.22 8.04
N TRP A 111 14.22 -19.95 7.33
CA TRP A 111 15.37 -20.86 7.29
C TRP A 111 15.95 -21.06 8.69
N ASN A 112 16.19 -19.99 9.44
CA ASN A 112 16.70 -20.04 10.82
C ASN A 112 15.72 -20.78 11.75
N ALA A 113 14.42 -20.53 11.61
CA ALA A 113 13.40 -21.22 12.39
C ALA A 113 13.42 -22.74 12.10
N PHE A 114 13.56 -23.11 10.80
CA PHE A 114 13.64 -24.51 10.40
C PHE A 114 14.90 -25.20 10.92
N ASP A 115 16.05 -24.53 10.84
CA ASP A 115 17.31 -25.04 11.41
C ASP A 115 17.18 -25.31 12.92
N ARG A 116 16.45 -24.46 13.67
CA ARG A 116 16.21 -24.66 15.07
C ARG A 116 15.25 -25.78 15.45
N PHE A 117 14.41 -26.25 14.52
CA PHE A 117 13.68 -27.51 14.73
C PHE A 117 14.59 -28.73 14.68
N VAL A 118 15.64 -28.67 13.80
CA VAL A 118 16.61 -29.76 13.65
C VAL A 118 17.72 -29.68 14.71
N HIS A 119 18.17 -28.47 15.02
CA HIS A 119 19.22 -28.18 15.98
C HIS A 119 18.72 -27.26 17.08
N PRO A 120 17.91 -27.78 18.04
CA PRO A 120 17.33 -26.96 19.10
C PRO A 120 18.39 -26.21 19.90
N GLN A 121 18.17 -24.92 20.10
CA GLN A 121 19.04 -24.06 20.91
C GLN A 121 18.26 -23.43 22.05
N PRO A 122 18.89 -23.23 23.23
CA PRO A 122 18.24 -22.56 24.32
C PRO A 122 18.00 -21.08 24.02
N VAL A 123 16.85 -20.58 24.45
CA VAL A 123 16.45 -19.17 24.38
C VAL A 123 16.60 -18.54 25.76
N HIS A 124 17.03 -17.29 25.83
CA HIS A 124 17.08 -16.54 27.07
C HIS A 124 15.69 -16.04 27.46
N THR A 125 14.92 -16.88 28.12
CA THR A 125 13.49 -16.69 28.39
C THR A 125 13.16 -15.45 29.21
N GLU A 126 14.01 -15.11 30.22
CA GLU A 126 13.80 -13.88 31.02
C GLU A 126 13.92 -12.62 30.15
N GLY A 127 14.94 -12.57 29.30
CA GLY A 127 15.10 -11.47 28.34
C GLY A 127 13.95 -11.39 27.33
N MET A 128 13.52 -12.54 26.81
CA MET A 128 12.37 -12.63 25.91
C MET A 128 11.09 -12.12 26.58
N LEU A 129 10.84 -12.48 27.86
CA LEU A 129 9.71 -11.95 28.61
C LEU A 129 9.82 -10.44 28.84
N GLY A 130 11.02 -9.94 29.13
CA GLY A 130 11.27 -8.51 29.30
C GLY A 130 10.93 -7.72 28.04
N PHE A 131 11.35 -8.21 26.86
CA PHE A 131 10.99 -7.61 25.57
C PHE A 131 9.49 -7.70 25.29
N ALA A 132 8.85 -8.83 25.59
CA ALA A 132 7.41 -9.00 25.42
C ALA A 132 6.60 -8.01 26.27
N ILE A 133 6.97 -7.82 27.54
CA ILE A 133 6.32 -6.82 28.40
C ILE A 133 6.53 -5.41 27.86
N ALA A 134 7.74 -5.06 27.43
CA ALA A 134 8.03 -3.76 26.86
C ALA A 134 7.22 -3.52 25.57
N GLY A 135 7.15 -4.51 24.67
CA GLY A 135 6.38 -4.46 23.43
C GLY A 135 4.88 -4.28 23.68
N VAL A 136 4.30 -5.07 24.59
CA VAL A 136 2.88 -4.92 24.98
C VAL A 136 2.59 -3.53 25.56
N LEU A 137 3.47 -2.99 26.40
CA LEU A 137 3.28 -1.68 27.01
C LEU A 137 3.39 -0.56 25.98
N LEU A 138 4.42 -0.58 25.15
CA LEU A 138 4.66 0.47 24.17
C LEU A 138 3.57 0.48 23.08
N ASN A 139 3.30 -0.67 22.45
CA ASN A 139 2.26 -0.77 21.42
C ASN A 139 0.86 -0.62 22.02
N GLY A 140 0.61 -1.14 23.22
CA GLY A 140 -0.68 -1.00 23.92
C GLY A 140 -1.01 0.45 24.27
N VAL A 141 -0.05 1.23 24.78
CA VAL A 141 -0.25 2.67 25.05
C VAL A 141 -0.45 3.43 23.75
N ALA A 142 0.31 3.10 22.70
CA ALA A 142 0.17 3.72 21.39
C ALA A 142 -1.19 3.40 20.75
N ALA A 143 -1.63 2.13 20.80
CA ALA A 143 -2.94 1.69 20.30
C ALA A 143 -4.08 2.40 21.05
N TRP A 144 -4.02 2.44 22.38
CA TRP A 144 -5.02 3.13 23.19
C TRP A 144 -5.10 4.63 22.87
N ARG A 145 -3.95 5.27 22.64
CA ARG A 145 -3.89 6.69 22.28
C ARG A 145 -4.44 6.94 20.87
N ALA A 146 -4.07 6.11 19.90
CA ALA A 146 -4.59 6.18 18.54
C ALA A 146 -6.11 5.90 18.47
N GLY A 147 -6.59 4.92 19.23
CA GLY A 147 -8.02 4.57 19.29
C GLY A 147 -8.95 5.65 19.87
N ARG A 148 -8.39 6.70 20.49
CA ARG A 148 -9.16 7.90 20.93
C ARG A 148 -9.27 8.97 19.85
N GLY A 149 -8.57 8.82 18.76
CA GLY A 149 -8.65 9.72 17.62
C GLY A 149 -9.97 9.57 16.86
N SER A 150 -10.40 10.63 16.21
CA SER A 150 -11.66 10.67 15.45
C SER A 150 -11.47 10.39 13.95
N SER A 151 -10.24 10.37 13.46
CA SER A 151 -9.94 10.14 12.05
C SER A 151 -9.89 8.64 11.71
N MET A 152 -10.29 8.28 10.47
CA MET A 152 -10.17 6.90 9.99
C MET A 152 -8.72 6.40 10.02
N ASN A 153 -7.75 7.27 9.74
CA ASN A 153 -6.33 6.91 9.78
C ASN A 153 -5.88 6.52 11.20
N GLU A 154 -6.35 7.22 12.23
CA GLU A 154 -6.04 6.89 13.64
C GLU A 154 -6.66 5.56 14.05
N GLN A 155 -7.87 5.25 13.56
CA GLN A 155 -8.51 3.97 13.82
C GLN A 155 -7.74 2.81 13.15
N VAL A 156 -7.34 2.96 11.89
CA VAL A 156 -6.53 1.96 11.18
C VAL A 156 -5.19 1.74 11.89
N LEU A 157 -4.52 2.83 12.32
CA LEU A 157 -3.29 2.75 13.09
C LEU A 157 -3.50 2.03 14.44
N SER A 158 -4.62 2.30 15.11
CA SER A 158 -4.94 1.63 16.38
C SER A 158 -5.12 0.12 16.20
N TRP A 159 -5.76 -0.32 15.12
CA TRP A 159 -5.91 -1.74 14.80
C TRP A 159 -4.58 -2.41 14.52
N HIS A 160 -3.71 -1.77 13.75
CA HIS A 160 -2.36 -2.27 13.47
C HIS A 160 -1.54 -2.45 14.76
N LEU A 161 -1.46 -1.42 15.59
CA LEU A 161 -0.77 -1.49 16.88
C LEU A 161 -1.37 -2.55 17.83
N LEU A 162 -2.66 -2.85 17.70
CA LEU A 162 -3.29 -3.94 18.47
C LEU A 162 -2.86 -5.31 17.96
N GLU A 163 -2.64 -5.47 16.65
CA GLU A 163 -2.06 -6.69 16.08
C GLU A 163 -0.65 -6.93 16.62
N ASP A 164 0.18 -5.88 16.73
CA ASP A 164 1.52 -5.95 17.32
C ASP A 164 1.46 -6.35 18.81
N VAL A 165 0.52 -5.78 19.58
CA VAL A 165 0.29 -6.19 20.97
C VAL A 165 -0.03 -7.68 21.07
N LEU A 166 -0.83 -8.24 20.17
CA LEU A 166 -1.14 -9.68 20.16
C LEU A 166 0.09 -10.52 19.84
N GLY A 167 0.96 -10.06 18.94
CA GLY A 167 2.26 -10.67 18.66
C GLY A 167 3.13 -10.74 19.91
N TRP A 168 3.28 -9.60 20.61
CA TRP A 168 4.05 -9.52 21.86
C TRP A 168 3.44 -10.34 23.01
N VAL A 169 2.12 -10.42 23.10
CA VAL A 169 1.45 -11.32 24.07
C VAL A 169 1.81 -12.77 23.75
N ALA A 170 1.82 -13.17 22.49
CA ALA A 170 2.19 -14.53 22.09
C ALA A 170 3.66 -14.84 22.44
N VAL A 171 4.58 -13.90 22.19
CA VAL A 171 6.01 -14.01 22.62
C VAL A 171 6.11 -14.15 24.14
N GLY A 172 5.35 -13.36 24.89
CA GLY A 172 5.31 -13.43 26.35
C GLY A 172 4.78 -14.78 26.86
N VAL A 173 3.71 -15.29 26.27
CA VAL A 173 3.15 -16.62 26.62
C VAL A 173 4.18 -17.72 26.35
N VAL A 174 4.82 -17.71 25.17
CA VAL A 174 5.86 -18.69 24.81
C VAL A 174 7.02 -18.59 25.81
N SER A 175 7.45 -17.38 26.18
CA SER A 175 8.50 -17.17 27.16
C SER A 175 8.16 -17.80 28.52
N VAL A 176 6.96 -17.55 29.05
CA VAL A 176 6.50 -18.13 30.33
C VAL A 176 6.41 -19.65 30.25
N VAL A 177 5.94 -20.20 29.13
CA VAL A 177 5.90 -21.65 28.93
C VAL A 177 7.31 -22.24 28.89
N LEU A 178 8.26 -21.59 28.23
CA LEU A 178 9.66 -22.04 28.18
C LEU A 178 10.36 -21.93 29.53
N MET A 179 9.99 -20.97 30.37
CA MET A 179 10.49 -20.90 31.78
C MET A 179 10.00 -22.10 32.59
N ALA A 180 8.77 -22.55 32.40
CA ALA A 180 8.18 -23.70 33.09
C ALA A 180 8.60 -25.06 32.48
N ARG A 181 8.88 -25.07 31.18
CA ARG A 181 9.20 -26.26 30.37
C ARG A 181 10.37 -25.98 29.43
N PRO A 182 11.59 -25.90 29.92
CA PRO A 182 12.77 -25.57 29.12
C PRO A 182 13.05 -26.56 27.98
N GLU A 183 12.51 -27.77 28.05
CA GLU A 183 12.61 -28.80 27.02
C GLU A 183 11.77 -28.50 25.76
N TRP A 184 10.83 -27.58 25.81
CA TRP A 184 9.94 -27.24 24.69
C TRP A 184 10.56 -26.17 23.78
N THR A 185 11.84 -26.28 23.50
CA THR A 185 12.60 -25.31 22.68
C THR A 185 12.04 -25.07 21.29
N TRP A 186 11.21 -25.96 20.80
CA TRP A 186 10.51 -25.85 19.49
C TRP A 186 9.44 -24.74 19.46
N LEU A 187 8.97 -24.24 20.61
CA LEU A 187 7.90 -23.23 20.66
C LEU A 187 8.32 -21.89 20.06
N ASP A 188 9.55 -21.42 20.32
CA ASP A 188 10.06 -20.18 19.76
C ASP A 188 10.15 -20.23 18.23
N PRO A 189 10.79 -21.23 17.60
CA PRO A 189 10.76 -21.32 16.14
C PRO A 189 9.37 -21.59 15.56
N ALA A 190 8.46 -22.29 16.28
CA ALA A 190 7.10 -22.48 15.83
C ALA A 190 6.30 -21.16 15.79
N LEU A 191 6.44 -20.34 16.82
CA LEU A 191 5.85 -18.99 16.84
C LEU A 191 6.44 -18.13 15.72
N SER A 192 7.78 -18.18 15.53
CA SER A 192 8.45 -17.49 14.43
C SER A 192 7.89 -17.87 13.06
N VAL A 193 7.69 -19.17 12.79
CA VAL A 193 7.08 -19.64 11.53
C VAL A 193 5.67 -19.09 11.37
N GLY A 194 4.89 -19.04 12.45
CA GLY A 194 3.54 -18.47 12.44
C GLY A 194 3.54 -16.98 12.07
N ILE A 195 4.34 -16.18 12.78
CA ILE A 195 4.46 -14.72 12.54
C ILE A 195 4.98 -14.47 11.13
N THR A 196 6.15 -15.03 10.78
CA THR A 196 6.76 -14.81 9.46
C THR A 196 5.88 -15.31 8.33
N GLY A 197 5.17 -16.44 8.52
CA GLY A 197 4.24 -16.98 7.55
C GLY A 197 3.11 -16.00 7.22
N LEU A 198 2.53 -15.36 8.23
CA LEU A 198 1.51 -14.31 8.06
C LEU A 198 2.07 -13.09 7.33
N VAL A 199 3.28 -12.63 7.73
CA VAL A 199 3.95 -11.49 7.07
C VAL A 199 4.19 -11.81 5.59
N VAL A 200 4.81 -12.94 5.27
CA VAL A 200 5.10 -13.35 3.89
C VAL A 200 3.81 -13.46 3.06
N TYR A 201 2.76 -14.06 3.62
CA TYR A 201 1.46 -14.16 2.95
C TYR A 201 0.90 -12.77 2.58
N ASN A 202 0.90 -11.83 3.52
CA ASN A 202 0.42 -10.47 3.30
C ASN A 202 1.30 -9.73 2.27
N VAL A 203 2.62 -9.88 2.37
CA VAL A 203 3.57 -9.27 1.42
C VAL A 203 3.35 -9.78 0.01
N VAL A 204 3.19 -11.10 -0.19
CA VAL A 204 2.93 -11.70 -1.52
C VAL A 204 1.63 -11.13 -2.11
N ARG A 205 0.57 -11.03 -1.31
CA ARG A 205 -0.69 -10.43 -1.78
C ARG A 205 -0.54 -8.97 -2.17
N ARG A 206 0.17 -8.17 -1.37
CA ARG A 206 0.44 -6.75 -1.68
C ARG A 206 1.30 -6.61 -2.93
N LEU A 207 2.35 -7.44 -3.07
CA LEU A 207 3.19 -7.46 -4.27
C LEU A 207 2.40 -7.82 -5.53
N ALA A 208 1.52 -8.81 -5.47
CA ALA A 208 0.67 -9.19 -6.60
C ALA A 208 -0.21 -8.03 -7.06
N LYS A 209 -0.82 -7.28 -6.11
CA LYS A 209 -1.60 -6.07 -6.42
C LYS A 209 -0.73 -4.97 -7.03
N THR A 210 0.43 -4.70 -6.43
CA THR A 210 1.37 -3.69 -6.93
C THR A 210 1.87 -4.02 -8.33
N LEU A 211 2.20 -5.29 -8.59
CA LEU A 211 2.60 -5.76 -9.91
C LEU A 211 1.47 -5.62 -10.94
N ARG A 212 0.23 -5.90 -10.56
CA ARG A 212 -0.93 -5.70 -11.45
C ARG A 212 -1.06 -4.24 -11.88
N VAL A 213 -0.90 -3.29 -10.95
CA VAL A 213 -0.90 -1.84 -11.28
C VAL A 213 0.30 -1.49 -12.16
N PHE A 214 1.47 -2.01 -11.83
CA PHE A 214 2.70 -1.76 -12.60
C PHE A 214 2.60 -2.26 -14.05
N LEU A 215 1.98 -3.42 -14.24
CA LEU A 215 1.70 -4.05 -15.53
C LEU A 215 0.47 -3.45 -16.24
N GLN A 216 -0.07 -2.35 -15.75
CA GLN A 216 -1.24 -1.67 -16.33
C GLN A 216 -2.50 -2.55 -16.42
N GLY A 217 -2.68 -3.44 -15.44
CA GLY A 217 -3.90 -4.22 -15.32
C GLY A 217 -5.10 -3.33 -14.99
N LEU A 218 -6.31 -3.82 -15.31
CA LEU A 218 -7.55 -3.15 -14.96
C LEU A 218 -7.62 -2.90 -13.44
N PRO A 219 -7.92 -1.66 -12.99
CA PRO A 219 -8.03 -1.33 -11.58
C PRO A 219 -9.03 -2.21 -10.84
N GLU A 220 -8.77 -2.49 -9.56
CA GLU A 220 -9.69 -3.29 -8.73
C GLU A 220 -11.04 -2.58 -8.60
N GLY A 221 -12.12 -3.33 -8.77
CA GLY A 221 -13.48 -2.82 -8.67
C GLY A 221 -14.01 -2.11 -9.92
N MET A 222 -13.22 -1.98 -10.98
CA MET A 222 -13.70 -1.48 -12.27
C MET A 222 -14.25 -2.61 -13.14
N ASP A 223 -15.40 -2.34 -13.74
CA ASP A 223 -16.02 -3.18 -14.75
C ASP A 223 -15.86 -2.51 -16.12
N LEU A 224 -15.07 -3.14 -16.99
CA LEU A 224 -14.79 -2.61 -18.32
C LEU A 224 -16.04 -2.67 -19.23
N ASP A 225 -16.86 -3.71 -19.08
CA ASP A 225 -18.05 -3.89 -19.89
C ASP A 225 -19.11 -2.85 -19.53
N ALA A 226 -19.32 -2.58 -18.23
CA ALA A 226 -20.21 -1.53 -17.76
C ALA A 226 -19.75 -0.14 -18.24
N LEU A 227 -18.45 0.11 -18.28
CA LEU A 227 -17.89 1.36 -18.77
C LEU A 227 -18.08 1.51 -20.29
N GLN A 228 -17.84 0.46 -21.06
CA GLN A 228 -18.08 0.44 -22.50
C GLN A 228 -19.56 0.65 -22.82
N GLN A 229 -20.44 -0.01 -22.09
CA GLN A 229 -21.88 0.15 -22.25
C GLN A 229 -22.33 1.59 -21.97
N ALA A 230 -21.85 2.20 -20.89
CA ALA A 230 -22.19 3.58 -20.54
C ALA A 230 -21.81 4.58 -21.65
N ILE A 231 -20.67 4.35 -22.34
CA ILE A 231 -20.27 5.19 -23.47
C ILE A 231 -21.11 4.88 -24.73
N GLN A 232 -21.41 3.60 -24.98
CA GLN A 232 -22.17 3.19 -26.13
C GLN A 232 -23.63 3.64 -26.08
N GLU A 233 -24.19 3.89 -24.91
CA GLU A 233 -25.52 4.44 -24.69
C GLU A 233 -25.59 5.97 -24.91
N VAL A 234 -24.44 6.64 -25.09
CA VAL A 234 -24.40 8.09 -25.34
C VAL A 234 -24.94 8.39 -26.75
N PRO A 235 -25.94 9.27 -26.89
CA PRO A 235 -26.46 9.64 -28.18
C PRO A 235 -25.39 10.22 -29.13
N GLY A 236 -25.30 9.68 -30.34
CA GLY A 236 -24.30 10.04 -31.34
C GLY A 236 -23.04 9.16 -31.32
N VAL A 237 -22.97 8.16 -30.45
CA VAL A 237 -21.91 7.14 -30.44
C VAL A 237 -22.39 5.92 -31.23
N ALA A 238 -21.70 5.59 -32.33
CA ALA A 238 -21.96 4.41 -33.15
C ALA A 238 -21.30 3.16 -32.53
N SER A 239 -20.06 3.28 -32.15
CA SER A 239 -19.30 2.18 -31.52
C SER A 239 -18.12 2.68 -30.69
N ILE A 240 -17.63 1.81 -29.81
CA ILE A 240 -16.44 2.05 -29.02
C ILE A 240 -15.51 0.86 -29.16
N HIS A 241 -14.21 1.11 -29.29
CA HIS A 241 -13.18 0.06 -29.35
C HIS A 241 -11.85 0.56 -28.77
N ALA A 242 -10.88 -0.34 -28.69
CA ALA A 242 -9.57 -0.07 -28.11
C ALA A 242 -9.61 0.53 -26.70
N CYS A 243 -10.65 0.18 -25.91
CA CYS A 243 -10.78 0.63 -24.53
C CYS A 243 -9.63 0.12 -23.67
N ARG A 244 -8.96 1.05 -23.03
CA ARG A 244 -7.86 0.77 -22.09
C ARG A 244 -8.06 1.55 -20.81
N VAL A 245 -7.98 0.84 -19.69
CA VAL A 245 -8.06 1.43 -18.36
C VAL A 245 -6.89 0.92 -17.55
N TRP A 246 -6.15 1.82 -16.95
CA TRP A 246 -5.05 1.48 -16.07
C TRP A 246 -4.93 2.49 -14.92
N SER A 247 -4.18 2.15 -13.89
CA SER A 247 -3.87 3.07 -12.81
C SER A 247 -2.42 3.55 -12.87
N LEU A 248 -2.17 4.78 -12.42
CA LEU A 248 -0.83 5.33 -12.27
C LEU A 248 -0.18 4.85 -10.97
N ASP A 249 -0.94 4.77 -9.89
CA ASP A 249 -0.44 4.52 -8.51
C ASP A 249 -1.38 3.66 -7.64
N GLY A 250 -2.50 3.22 -8.18
CA GLY A 250 -3.56 2.49 -7.48
C GLY A 250 -4.79 3.33 -7.17
N GLU A 251 -4.68 4.66 -7.15
CA GLU A 251 -5.78 5.59 -6.86
C GLU A 251 -6.19 6.42 -8.07
N ARG A 252 -5.23 6.83 -8.90
CA ARG A 252 -5.44 7.67 -10.07
C ARG A 252 -5.52 6.82 -11.32
N HIS A 253 -6.71 6.78 -11.91
CA HIS A 253 -7.00 5.93 -13.06
C HIS A 253 -7.00 6.74 -14.34
N VAL A 254 -6.50 6.16 -15.42
CA VAL A 254 -6.45 6.74 -16.76
C VAL A 254 -7.29 5.88 -17.68
N PHE A 255 -8.06 6.56 -18.52
CA PHE A 255 -8.91 5.94 -19.54
C PHE A 255 -8.50 6.40 -20.93
N SER A 256 -8.45 5.46 -21.87
CA SER A 256 -8.28 5.75 -23.30
C SER A 256 -9.17 4.85 -24.12
N ALA A 257 -9.83 5.43 -25.12
CA ALA A 257 -10.67 4.70 -26.05
C ALA A 257 -10.76 5.39 -27.41
N HIS A 258 -11.09 4.60 -28.43
CA HIS A 258 -11.52 5.07 -29.74
C HIS A 258 -13.05 5.02 -29.81
N VAL A 259 -13.66 6.12 -30.19
CA VAL A 259 -15.11 6.27 -30.28
C VAL A 259 -15.49 6.67 -31.70
N THR A 260 -16.24 5.82 -32.35
CA THR A 260 -16.83 6.12 -33.67
C THR A 260 -18.14 6.89 -33.47
N LEU A 261 -18.24 8.06 -34.08
CA LEU A 261 -19.43 8.89 -34.00
C LEU A 261 -20.32 8.67 -35.22
N ASP A 262 -21.65 8.63 -34.99
CA ASP A 262 -22.66 8.67 -36.01
C ASP A 262 -22.87 10.10 -36.47
N GLU A 263 -23.07 10.27 -37.78
CA GLU A 263 -23.58 11.50 -38.40
C GLU A 263 -23.00 12.81 -37.85
N VAL A 264 -21.69 13.00 -38.07
CA VAL A 264 -21.03 14.28 -37.74
C VAL A 264 -21.12 15.22 -38.94
N TRP A 265 -21.78 16.35 -38.80
CA TRP A 265 -21.93 17.37 -39.79
C TRP A 265 -21.03 18.57 -39.56
N GLU A 266 -20.77 18.89 -38.30
CA GLU A 266 -19.97 20.03 -37.91
C GLU A 266 -19.03 19.68 -36.74
N VAL A 267 -17.99 20.50 -36.55
CA VAL A 267 -17.07 20.36 -35.39
C VAL A 267 -17.80 20.46 -34.03
N GLY A 268 -18.93 21.20 -34.04
CA GLY A 268 -19.80 21.33 -32.85
C GLY A 268 -20.35 20.01 -32.36
N ASP A 269 -20.73 19.11 -33.27
CA ASP A 269 -21.28 17.80 -32.95
C ASP A 269 -20.25 16.92 -32.19
N ILE A 270 -18.97 17.01 -32.60
CA ILE A 270 -17.87 16.30 -31.94
C ILE A 270 -17.68 16.80 -30.51
N VAL A 271 -17.71 18.11 -30.33
CA VAL A 271 -17.53 18.74 -29.01
C VAL A 271 -18.67 18.33 -28.07
N GLU A 272 -19.90 18.32 -28.58
CA GLU A 272 -21.08 17.94 -27.83
C GLU A 272 -21.06 16.46 -27.47
N ALA A 273 -20.75 15.57 -28.42
CA ALA A 273 -20.62 14.14 -28.16
C ALA A 273 -19.54 13.84 -27.12
N LYS A 274 -18.34 14.45 -27.23
CA LYS A 274 -17.30 14.35 -26.23
C LYS A 274 -17.77 14.82 -24.84
N SER A 275 -18.47 15.93 -24.76
CA SER A 275 -19.02 16.45 -23.50
C SER A 275 -19.98 15.46 -22.84
N ARG A 276 -20.87 14.83 -23.62
CA ARG A 276 -21.78 13.78 -23.11
C ARG A 276 -21.04 12.55 -22.64
N ILE A 277 -20.00 12.13 -23.38
CA ILE A 277 -19.14 10.99 -22.95
C ILE A 277 -18.42 11.31 -21.64
N TYR A 278 -17.85 12.52 -21.49
CA TYR A 278 -17.22 12.91 -20.22
C TYR A 278 -18.21 12.87 -19.07
N THR A 279 -19.45 13.32 -19.27
CA THR A 279 -20.51 13.23 -18.26
C THR A 279 -20.86 11.78 -17.91
N ALA A 280 -20.94 10.90 -18.92
CA ALA A 280 -21.18 9.48 -18.68
C ALA A 280 -20.05 8.81 -17.89
N LEU A 281 -18.81 9.30 -18.01
CA LEU A 281 -17.63 8.79 -17.32
C LEU A 281 -17.41 9.38 -15.91
N GLU A 282 -18.13 10.43 -15.50
CA GLU A 282 -18.00 11.05 -14.16
C GLU A 282 -18.06 10.06 -12.98
N PRO A 283 -18.93 9.00 -12.98
CA PRO A 283 -19.00 8.06 -11.87
C PRO A 283 -17.68 7.32 -11.58
N TRP A 284 -16.81 7.15 -12.58
CA TRP A 284 -15.52 6.45 -12.41
C TRP A 284 -14.37 7.35 -12.00
N SER A 285 -14.57 8.68 -11.93
CA SER A 285 -13.59 9.67 -11.41
C SER A 285 -12.18 9.50 -12.02
N PHE A 286 -12.07 9.43 -13.34
CA PHE A 286 -10.77 9.29 -14.00
C PHE A 286 -9.89 10.52 -13.81
N TYR A 287 -8.59 10.28 -13.57
CA TYR A 287 -7.57 11.32 -13.48
C TYR A 287 -7.28 11.94 -14.85
N ASP A 288 -7.25 11.12 -15.89
CA ASP A 288 -7.02 11.56 -17.27
C ASP A 288 -7.86 10.71 -18.23
N ILE A 289 -8.41 11.35 -19.25
CA ILE A 289 -9.27 10.71 -20.27
C ILE A 289 -8.79 11.14 -21.65
N THR A 290 -8.43 10.15 -22.46
CA THR A 290 -8.09 10.37 -23.88
C THR A 290 -9.12 9.68 -24.76
N LEU A 291 -9.82 10.47 -25.58
CA LEU A 291 -10.78 9.99 -26.56
C LEU A 291 -10.31 10.33 -27.97
N GLU A 292 -9.99 9.30 -28.74
CA GLU A 292 -9.82 9.40 -30.18
C GLU A 292 -11.19 9.28 -30.82
N THR A 293 -11.57 10.26 -31.70
CA THR A 293 -12.86 10.25 -32.39
C THR A 293 -12.67 9.84 -33.84
N GLU A 294 -13.39 8.82 -34.22
CA GLU A 294 -13.45 8.27 -35.59
C GLU A 294 -14.82 8.56 -36.22
N PHE A 295 -14.86 8.59 -37.53
CA PHE A 295 -16.07 8.92 -38.26
C PHE A 295 -16.43 7.79 -39.23
N THR A 296 -17.72 7.46 -39.30
CA THR A 296 -18.21 6.52 -40.29
C THR A 296 -18.33 7.25 -41.63
N TYR A 297 -17.42 6.98 -42.57
CA TYR A 297 -17.63 7.45 -43.96
C TYR A 297 -18.73 6.62 -44.57
N LYS A 298 -19.92 7.21 -44.80
CA LYS A 298 -20.88 6.63 -45.75
C LYS A 298 -20.25 6.71 -47.15
N LYS A 299 -19.96 5.52 -47.74
CA LYS A 299 -19.65 5.40 -49.18
C LYS A 299 -20.84 5.75 -50.01
#